data_be2b6fc0fa94b3af5ab5b1fca47d18fc
#
_entry.id   be2b6fc0fa94b3af5ab5b1fca47d18fc
#
_cell.length_a   1.000
_cell.length_b   1.000
_cell.length_c   1.000
_cell.angle_alpha   90.00
_cell.angle_beta   90.00
_cell.angle_gamma   90.00
#
_symmetry.space_group_name_H-M   'P 1'
#
loop_
_entity.id
_entity.type
_entity.pdbx_description
1 polymer ?
#
loop_
_entity_poly.entity_id
_entity_poly.type
_entity_poly.pdbx_seq_one_letter_code
_entity_poly.pdbx_strand_id
1 'polypeptide(L)'
;WGDRTTWEGMTFGLNLDMADVTLGYHSMNGGAEDEESTGNMWINASGEFSGWNVNVLYMTDEGQDDAATGIDISGEVMGAGVSASMNTDYAGNDMRVIGVSYSVNDDMSVNVGQTVYSEEDAFSMDGTNLAGGWANGNMGYLGAGDEMLSYGLTYNMAGISMGATMNAVTSVDETTRDVMEISLGYSLSDNAGLSLKYATDASGDDDEDKYMWLTLNVGL
;
A
#
# COMPACT_ATOMS: atom_id res chain seq x y z
N TRP A 1 15.82 -9.99 -28.48
CA TRP A 1 14.50 -10.50 -28.11
C TRP A 1 14.68 -11.07 -26.72
N GLY A 2 14.21 -10.39 -25.69
CA GLY A 2 14.26 -10.88 -24.31
C GLY A 2 13.24 -11.99 -24.09
N ASP A 3 13.56 -12.87 -23.16
CA ASP A 3 12.68 -13.93 -22.72
C ASP A 3 11.35 -13.34 -22.24
N ARG A 4 10.26 -13.95 -22.64
CA ARG A 4 8.91 -13.48 -22.28
C ARG A 4 8.40 -14.26 -21.10
N THR A 5 8.21 -13.58 -19.98
CA THR A 5 7.43 -14.13 -18.87
C THR A 5 5.96 -14.24 -19.30
N THR A 6 5.40 -15.44 -19.17
CA THR A 6 3.97 -15.66 -19.41
C THR A 6 3.24 -15.88 -18.09
N TRP A 7 2.07 -15.28 -17.97
CA TRP A 7 1.19 -15.43 -16.83
C TRP A 7 -0.04 -16.19 -17.22
N GLU A 8 -0.36 -17.22 -16.46
CA GLU A 8 -1.60 -17.97 -16.61
C GLU A 8 -2.30 -18.04 -15.26
N GLY A 9 -3.61 -17.85 -15.20
CA GLY A 9 -4.30 -17.89 -13.93
C GLY A 9 -5.80 -17.97 -14.07
N MET A 10 -6.44 -18.34 -12.97
CA MET A 10 -7.88 -18.35 -12.83
C MET A 10 -8.29 -17.78 -11.48
N THR A 11 -9.46 -17.17 -11.45
CA THR A 11 -10.08 -16.66 -10.24
C THR A 11 -11.51 -17.17 -10.16
N PHE A 12 -11.92 -17.61 -9.00
CA PHE A 12 -13.27 -18.07 -8.71
C PHE A 12 -13.84 -17.31 -7.52
N GLY A 13 -14.95 -16.61 -7.72
CA GLY A 13 -15.65 -15.83 -6.69
C GLY A 13 -16.90 -16.53 -6.20
N LEU A 14 -17.11 -16.54 -4.88
CA LEU A 14 -18.31 -16.97 -4.20
C LEU A 14 -18.86 -15.79 -3.41
N ASN A 15 -20.09 -15.42 -3.72
CA ASN A 15 -20.85 -14.44 -2.92
C ASN A 15 -21.74 -15.21 -1.96
N LEU A 16 -21.47 -15.07 -0.68
CA LEU A 16 -22.24 -15.66 0.41
C LEU A 16 -23.00 -14.54 1.13
N ASP A 17 -24.08 -14.85 1.83
CA ASP A 17 -24.94 -13.86 2.50
C ASP A 17 -24.17 -12.92 3.47
N MET A 18 -23.06 -13.39 4.03
CA MET A 18 -22.28 -12.67 5.03
C MET A 18 -20.84 -12.37 4.63
N ALA A 19 -20.36 -12.94 3.53
CA ALA A 19 -18.99 -12.79 3.07
C ALA A 19 -18.83 -13.07 1.58
N ASP A 20 -17.93 -12.37 0.95
CA ASP A 20 -17.42 -12.66 -0.37
C ASP A 20 -16.12 -13.45 -0.24
N VAL A 21 -16.02 -14.57 -0.91
CA VAL A 21 -14.81 -15.41 -0.93
C VAL A 21 -14.28 -15.49 -2.35
N THR A 22 -13.02 -15.20 -2.52
CA THR A 22 -12.34 -15.33 -3.80
C THR A 22 -11.19 -16.31 -3.67
N LEU A 23 -11.15 -17.28 -4.57
CA LEU A 23 -10.06 -18.23 -4.72
C LEU A 23 -9.31 -17.88 -6.00
N GLY A 24 -8.01 -17.85 -5.97
CA GLY A 24 -7.19 -17.61 -7.14
C GLY A 24 -6.02 -18.56 -7.25
N TYR A 25 -5.62 -18.79 -8.46
CA TYR A 25 -4.38 -19.45 -8.81
C TYR A 25 -3.76 -18.70 -9.97
N HIS A 26 -2.47 -18.45 -9.90
CA HIS A 26 -1.70 -18.04 -11.07
C HIS A 26 -0.35 -18.75 -11.10
N SER A 27 0.13 -18.95 -12.30
CA SER A 27 1.45 -19.50 -12.58
C SER A 27 2.23 -18.50 -13.43
N MET A 28 3.47 -18.31 -13.09
CA MET A 28 4.41 -17.49 -13.84
C MET A 28 5.50 -18.41 -14.38
N ASN A 29 5.63 -18.47 -15.70
CA ASN A 29 6.75 -19.15 -16.35
C ASN A 29 7.87 -18.12 -16.56
N GLY A 30 9.02 -18.34 -15.95
CA GLY A 30 10.25 -17.65 -16.27
C GLY A 30 10.62 -17.84 -17.75
N GLY A 31 11.14 -16.79 -18.38
CA GLY A 31 11.46 -16.83 -19.82
C GLY A 31 12.72 -17.62 -20.19
N ALA A 32 13.51 -18.08 -19.24
CA ALA A 32 14.74 -18.84 -19.48
C ALA A 32 14.41 -20.36 -19.55
N GLU A 33 15.16 -21.08 -20.40
CA GLU A 33 14.89 -22.53 -20.64
C GLU A 33 15.07 -23.42 -19.39
N ASP A 34 15.65 -22.88 -18.31
CA ASP A 34 15.94 -23.60 -17.05
C ASP A 34 15.18 -23.04 -15.83
N GLU A 35 14.28 -22.06 -15.99
CA GLU A 35 13.48 -21.55 -14.89
C GLU A 35 12.21 -22.38 -14.72
N GLU A 36 12.05 -22.98 -13.54
CA GLU A 36 10.82 -23.68 -13.16
C GLU A 36 9.67 -22.65 -13.05
N SER A 37 8.50 -23.06 -13.52
CA SER A 37 7.30 -22.26 -13.31
C SER A 37 6.92 -22.30 -11.84
N THR A 38 6.68 -21.13 -11.24
CA THR A 38 6.15 -21.04 -9.87
C THR A 38 4.66 -20.79 -9.91
N GLY A 39 3.92 -21.51 -9.07
CA GLY A 39 2.47 -21.38 -8.91
C GLY A 39 2.12 -20.78 -7.57
N ASN A 40 1.24 -19.78 -7.58
CA ASN A 40 0.68 -19.16 -6.39
C ASN A 40 -0.79 -19.50 -6.28
N MET A 41 -1.22 -19.89 -5.09
CA MET A 41 -2.64 -20.04 -4.74
C MET A 41 -2.99 -19.02 -3.65
N TRP A 42 -4.18 -18.45 -3.74
CA TRP A 42 -4.64 -17.53 -2.71
C TRP A 42 -6.13 -17.67 -2.44
N ILE A 43 -6.50 -17.38 -1.19
CA ILE A 43 -7.87 -17.28 -0.72
C ILE A 43 -8.01 -15.92 -0.08
N ASN A 44 -8.99 -15.15 -0.54
CA ASN A 44 -9.39 -13.91 0.09
C ASN A 44 -10.84 -14.01 0.53
N ALA A 45 -11.12 -13.67 1.77
CA ALA A 45 -12.47 -13.62 2.31
C ALA A 45 -12.71 -12.24 2.90
N SER A 46 -13.79 -11.57 2.47
CA SER A 46 -14.17 -10.24 2.98
C SER A 46 -15.64 -10.20 3.33
N GLY A 47 -15.98 -9.39 4.34
CA GLY A 47 -17.36 -9.23 4.77
C GLY A 47 -17.52 -8.08 5.75
N GLU A 48 -18.80 -7.71 5.99
CA GLU A 48 -19.15 -6.70 6.97
C GLU A 48 -19.81 -7.33 8.19
N PHE A 49 -19.31 -7.03 9.37
CA PHE A 49 -19.84 -7.52 10.64
C PHE A 49 -20.08 -6.34 11.59
N SER A 50 -21.34 -6.04 11.87
CA SER A 50 -21.73 -4.98 12.80
C SER A 50 -21.09 -3.61 12.49
N GLY A 51 -21.01 -3.24 11.21
CA GLY A 51 -20.43 -1.97 10.76
C GLY A 51 -18.90 -2.00 10.65
N TRP A 52 -18.25 -3.17 10.82
CA TRP A 52 -16.84 -3.38 10.58
C TRP A 52 -16.63 -4.21 9.32
N ASN A 53 -15.82 -3.71 8.42
CA ASN A 53 -15.32 -4.49 7.29
C ASN A 53 -14.12 -5.31 7.75
N VAL A 54 -14.13 -6.59 7.42
CA VAL A 54 -13.04 -7.51 7.70
C VAL A 54 -12.61 -8.17 6.40
N ASN A 55 -11.32 -8.21 6.15
CA ASN A 55 -10.73 -8.92 5.02
C ASN A 55 -9.62 -9.84 5.53
N VAL A 56 -9.60 -11.07 5.04
CA VAL A 56 -8.58 -12.07 5.39
C VAL A 56 -7.99 -12.63 4.11
N LEU A 57 -6.67 -12.64 4.03
CA LEU A 57 -5.90 -13.17 2.91
C LEU A 57 -5.03 -14.34 3.39
N TYR A 58 -4.99 -15.40 2.60
CA TYR A 58 -4.05 -16.51 2.75
C TYR A 58 -3.46 -16.81 1.37
N MET A 59 -2.15 -16.88 1.25
CA MET A 59 -1.44 -17.11 0.00
C MET A 59 -0.36 -18.16 0.19
N THR A 60 -0.22 -19.05 -0.80
CA THR A 60 0.89 -19.99 -0.88
C THR A 60 1.64 -19.81 -2.19
N ASP A 61 2.93 -20.07 -2.18
CA ASP A 61 3.80 -20.06 -3.34
C ASP A 61 4.58 -21.39 -3.39
N GLU A 62 4.66 -22.04 -4.55
CA GLU A 62 5.37 -23.31 -4.70
C GLU A 62 6.87 -23.21 -4.40
N GLY A 63 7.45 -22.00 -4.50
CA GLY A 63 8.85 -21.72 -4.19
C GLY A 63 9.12 -21.38 -2.72
N GLN A 64 8.08 -21.36 -1.85
CA GLN A 64 8.19 -20.96 -0.46
C GLN A 64 7.73 -22.07 0.48
N ASP A 65 8.38 -22.21 1.62
CA ASP A 65 8.05 -23.22 2.64
C ASP A 65 6.83 -22.83 3.47
N ASP A 66 6.62 -21.52 3.68
CA ASP A 66 5.55 -20.96 4.50
C ASP A 66 4.52 -20.19 3.64
N ALA A 67 3.37 -19.92 4.22
CA ALA A 67 2.31 -19.15 3.59
C ALA A 67 2.33 -17.69 4.05
N ALA A 68 2.03 -16.79 3.13
CA ALA A 68 1.76 -15.40 3.49
C ALA A 68 0.31 -15.23 3.94
N THR A 69 0.10 -14.37 4.94
CA THR A 69 -1.23 -14.12 5.52
C THR A 69 -1.49 -12.64 5.70
N GLY A 70 -2.75 -12.24 5.66
CA GLY A 70 -3.16 -10.87 5.93
C GLY A 70 -4.53 -10.81 6.60
N ILE A 71 -4.70 -9.84 7.49
CA ILE A 71 -5.98 -9.47 8.04
C ILE A 71 -6.09 -7.96 8.06
N ASP A 72 -7.19 -7.42 7.51
CA ASP A 72 -7.54 -6.01 7.54
C ASP A 72 -8.89 -5.84 8.23
N ILE A 73 -8.97 -4.87 9.10
CA ILE A 73 -10.21 -4.49 9.78
C ILE A 73 -10.38 -2.99 9.64
N SER A 74 -11.57 -2.55 9.23
CA SER A 74 -11.88 -1.12 9.16
C SER A 74 -13.34 -0.85 9.51
N GLY A 75 -13.59 0.32 10.07
CA GLY A 75 -14.92 0.73 10.48
C GLY A 75 -14.95 2.19 10.89
N GLU A 76 -16.08 2.62 11.43
CA GLU A 76 -16.27 3.99 11.89
C GLU A 76 -16.54 4.02 13.41
N VAL A 77 -15.85 4.91 14.11
CA VAL A 77 -16.04 5.16 15.53
C VAL A 77 -16.21 6.65 15.76
N MET A 78 -17.39 7.08 16.22
CA MET A 78 -17.71 8.50 16.51
C MET A 78 -17.44 9.44 15.32
N GLY A 79 -17.67 8.99 14.07
CA GLY A 79 -17.45 9.79 12.86
C GLY A 79 -15.98 9.78 12.38
N ALA A 80 -15.10 9.05 13.03
CA ALA A 80 -13.74 8.81 12.56
C ALA A 80 -13.64 7.42 11.94
N GLY A 81 -13.05 7.32 10.76
CA GLY A 81 -12.66 6.04 10.16
C GLY A 81 -11.45 5.48 10.90
N VAL A 82 -11.51 4.21 11.28
CA VAL A 82 -10.43 3.49 11.95
C VAL A 82 -10.09 2.26 11.13
N SER A 83 -8.80 1.98 10.96
CA SER A 83 -8.33 0.77 10.27
C SER A 83 -7.15 0.15 11.01
N ALA A 84 -7.05 -1.17 10.94
CA ALA A 84 -5.91 -1.93 11.40
C ALA A 84 -5.64 -3.06 10.42
N SER A 85 -4.37 -3.33 10.14
CA SER A 85 -3.94 -4.41 9.27
C SER A 85 -2.72 -5.10 9.88
N MET A 86 -2.65 -6.41 9.72
CA MET A 86 -1.50 -7.23 10.06
C MET A 86 -1.26 -8.22 8.92
N ASN A 87 -0.08 -8.17 8.35
CA ASN A 87 0.33 -9.03 7.26
C ASN A 87 1.63 -9.73 7.63
N THR A 88 1.73 -10.99 7.23
CA THR A 88 2.95 -11.79 7.37
C THR A 88 3.34 -12.28 5.97
N ASP A 89 4.58 -12.09 5.58
CA ASP A 89 5.10 -12.55 4.29
C ASP A 89 5.48 -14.04 4.31
N TYR A 90 5.97 -14.57 3.19
CA TYR A 90 6.37 -15.95 3.07
C TYR A 90 7.60 -16.34 3.92
N ALA A 91 8.41 -15.37 4.33
CA ALA A 91 9.57 -15.57 5.21
C ALA A 91 9.21 -15.44 6.70
N GLY A 92 7.93 -15.13 7.02
CA GLY A 92 7.46 -14.94 8.38
C GLY A 92 7.65 -13.53 8.93
N ASN A 93 8.01 -12.56 8.09
CA ASN A 93 8.16 -11.17 8.51
C ASN A 93 6.80 -10.48 8.59
N ASP A 94 6.59 -9.69 9.63
CA ASP A 94 5.33 -9.00 9.88
C ASP A 94 5.37 -7.53 9.43
N MET A 95 4.23 -7.06 8.93
CA MET A 95 3.89 -5.66 8.79
C MET A 95 2.59 -5.38 9.53
N ARG A 96 2.58 -4.36 10.40
CA ARG A 96 1.39 -3.89 11.11
C ARG A 96 1.11 -2.45 10.74
N VAL A 97 -0.15 -2.18 10.42
CA VAL A 97 -0.61 -0.82 10.08
C VAL A 97 -1.81 -0.47 10.94
N ILE A 98 -1.82 0.71 11.51
CA ILE A 98 -2.99 1.29 12.19
C ILE A 98 -3.23 2.66 11.59
N GLY A 99 -4.48 2.99 11.28
CA GLY A 99 -4.87 4.26 10.69
C GLY A 99 -6.12 4.84 11.32
N VAL A 100 -6.15 6.16 11.42
CA VAL A 100 -7.34 6.94 11.79
C VAL A 100 -7.50 8.05 10.78
N SER A 101 -8.72 8.22 10.28
CA SER A 101 -9.08 9.30 9.37
C SER A 101 -10.31 10.05 9.89
N TYR A 102 -10.36 11.34 9.67
CA TYR A 102 -11.47 12.17 10.08
C TYR A 102 -11.81 13.22 9.01
N SER A 103 -13.07 13.26 8.60
CA SER A 103 -13.60 14.30 7.72
C SER A 103 -13.96 15.53 8.57
N VAL A 104 -13.15 16.58 8.45
CA VAL A 104 -13.38 17.85 9.18
C VAL A 104 -14.62 18.54 8.62
N ASN A 105 -14.83 18.46 7.31
CA ASN A 105 -16.00 18.90 6.57
C ASN A 105 -16.02 18.20 5.20
N ASP A 106 -16.96 18.59 4.32
CA ASP A 106 -17.15 17.98 2.99
C ASP A 106 -15.92 18.14 2.08
N ASP A 107 -15.09 19.13 2.34
CA ASP A 107 -13.93 19.46 1.50
C ASP A 107 -12.60 19.04 2.12
N MET A 108 -12.53 18.77 3.43
CA MET A 108 -11.28 18.57 4.15
C MET A 108 -11.29 17.30 5.00
N SER A 109 -10.24 16.49 4.88
CA SER A 109 -9.98 15.35 5.74
C SER A 109 -8.55 15.34 6.26
N VAL A 110 -8.36 14.73 7.41
CA VAL A 110 -7.06 14.48 8.04
C VAL A 110 -6.92 13.00 8.33
N ASN A 111 -5.70 12.50 8.27
CA ASN A 111 -5.39 11.12 8.67
C ASN A 111 -4.08 11.05 9.44
N VAL A 112 -4.01 10.07 10.31
CA VAL A 112 -2.81 9.68 11.04
C VAL A 112 -2.69 8.17 10.94
N GLY A 113 -1.49 7.67 10.71
CA GLY A 113 -1.21 6.25 10.63
C GLY A 113 0.13 5.88 11.24
N GLN A 114 0.26 4.63 11.60
CA GLN A 114 1.50 4.02 12.03
C GLN A 114 1.69 2.71 11.26
N THR A 115 2.90 2.51 10.74
CA THR A 115 3.34 1.25 10.13
C THR A 115 4.56 0.76 10.86
N VAL A 116 4.61 -0.53 11.22
CA VAL A 116 5.73 -1.15 11.92
C VAL A 116 6.09 -2.45 11.21
N TYR A 117 7.36 -2.64 10.92
CA TYR A 117 7.92 -3.88 10.39
C TYR A 117 8.56 -4.72 11.49
N SER A 118 8.65 -6.03 11.28
CA SER A 118 9.41 -6.94 12.16
C SER A 118 10.90 -6.60 12.16
N GLU A 119 11.59 -6.90 13.28
CA GLU A 119 12.99 -6.55 13.47
C GLU A 119 13.95 -7.50 12.72
N GLU A 120 13.53 -8.74 12.42
CA GLU A 120 14.42 -9.76 11.84
C GLU A 120 14.74 -9.48 10.37
N ASP A 121 13.71 -9.14 9.57
CA ASP A 121 13.88 -8.76 8.17
C ASP A 121 12.71 -7.85 7.74
N ALA A 122 12.89 -7.15 6.61
CA ALA A 122 11.87 -6.29 6.05
C ALA A 122 10.72 -7.13 5.46
N PHE A 123 9.49 -6.77 5.81
CA PHE A 123 8.32 -7.35 5.17
C PHE A 123 8.39 -7.16 3.65
N SER A 124 8.27 -8.24 2.90
CA SER A 124 8.33 -8.24 1.45
C SER A 124 7.31 -9.20 0.84
N MET A 125 6.43 -8.67 0.02
CA MET A 125 5.51 -9.47 -0.78
C MET A 125 5.74 -9.17 -2.25
N ASP A 126 6.31 -10.11 -2.99
CA ASP A 126 6.56 -9.95 -4.42
C ASP A 126 5.26 -9.66 -5.19
N GLY A 127 5.29 -8.61 -5.99
CA GLY A 127 4.17 -8.21 -6.86
C GLY A 127 3.01 -7.51 -6.17
N THR A 128 3.07 -7.28 -4.87
CA THR A 128 2.08 -6.49 -4.14
C THR A 128 2.72 -5.23 -3.57
N ASN A 129 2.15 -4.05 -3.85
CA ASN A 129 2.51 -2.79 -3.19
C ASN A 129 1.91 -2.69 -1.78
N LEU A 130 1.74 -3.81 -1.07
CA LEU A 130 1.28 -3.81 0.31
C LEU A 130 2.33 -3.23 1.26
N ALA A 131 3.61 -3.37 0.91
CA ALA A 131 4.69 -2.66 1.59
C ALA A 131 4.61 -1.19 1.21
N GLY A 132 4.03 -0.37 2.04
CA GLY A 132 3.78 1.05 1.85
C GLY A 132 4.88 1.86 1.17
N GLY A 133 5.04 1.63 -0.13
CA GLY A 133 5.82 2.53 -0.96
C GLY A 133 5.14 3.89 -0.97
N TRP A 134 5.86 4.92 -0.58
CA TRP A 134 5.41 6.28 -0.83
C TRP A 134 5.13 6.43 -2.32
N ALA A 135 4.38 7.41 -2.65
CA ALA A 135 3.82 7.74 -3.94
C ALA A 135 4.70 7.59 -5.20
N ASN A 136 5.97 7.35 -5.05
CA ASN A 136 6.88 6.94 -6.11
C ASN A 136 7.93 6.01 -5.53
N GLY A 137 8.00 4.79 -6.00
CA GLY A 137 8.92 3.75 -5.59
C GLY A 137 10.43 4.08 -5.60
N ASN A 138 10.78 5.35 -5.80
CA ASN A 138 12.14 5.86 -5.72
C ASN A 138 12.53 6.36 -4.32
N MET A 139 11.58 6.54 -3.41
CA MET A 139 11.84 7.12 -2.09
C MET A 139 12.11 6.09 -1.00
N GLY A 140 12.40 4.87 -1.41
CA GLY A 140 12.79 3.78 -0.52
C GLY A 140 11.63 3.14 0.21
N TYR A 141 11.88 1.93 0.64
CA TYR A 141 10.97 1.12 1.43
C TYR A 141 11.35 1.19 2.89
N LEU A 142 10.45 0.76 3.79
CA LEU A 142 10.81 0.52 5.18
C LEU A 142 11.75 -0.69 5.25
N GLY A 143 12.76 -0.58 6.11
CA GLY A 143 13.66 -1.67 6.45
C GLY A 143 13.14 -2.54 7.59
N ALA A 144 13.93 -3.56 7.96
CA ALA A 144 13.66 -4.39 9.13
C ALA A 144 13.58 -3.53 10.41
N GLY A 145 12.52 -3.72 11.18
CA GLY A 145 12.27 -3.02 12.43
C GLY A 145 11.94 -1.52 12.31
N ASP A 146 11.77 -1.02 11.10
CA ASP A 146 11.39 0.38 10.91
C ASP A 146 9.96 0.64 11.42
N GLU A 147 9.81 1.77 12.07
CA GLU A 147 8.52 2.34 12.45
C GLU A 147 8.29 3.64 11.69
N MET A 148 7.13 3.79 11.07
CA MET A 148 6.72 4.98 10.35
C MET A 148 5.45 5.59 10.95
N LEU A 149 5.51 6.86 11.31
CA LEU A 149 4.34 7.67 11.62
C LEU A 149 3.98 8.53 10.41
N SER A 150 2.72 8.43 9.97
CA SER A 150 2.19 9.17 8.82
C SER A 150 1.14 10.17 9.27
N TYR A 151 1.22 11.38 8.73
CA TYR A 151 0.24 12.45 8.92
C TYR A 151 -0.19 12.95 7.56
N GLY A 152 -1.50 13.02 7.32
CA GLY A 152 -2.04 13.46 6.05
C GLY A 152 -3.13 14.50 6.19
N LEU A 153 -3.19 15.39 5.22
CA LEU A 153 -4.24 16.36 5.02
C LEU A 153 -4.65 16.33 3.57
N THR A 154 -5.96 16.28 3.33
CA THR A 154 -6.54 16.42 1.98
C THR A 154 -7.55 17.55 2.00
N TYR A 155 -7.53 18.38 0.97
CA TYR A 155 -8.49 19.46 0.78
C TYR A 155 -8.93 19.55 -0.67
N ASN A 156 -10.24 19.62 -0.91
CA ASN A 156 -10.84 19.70 -2.23
C ASN A 156 -11.75 20.92 -2.32
N MET A 157 -11.51 21.79 -3.28
CA MET A 157 -12.34 22.98 -3.48
C MET A 157 -12.40 23.37 -4.96
N ALA A 158 -13.60 23.50 -5.50
CA ALA A 158 -13.84 24.08 -6.83
C ALA A 158 -12.96 23.47 -7.95
N GLY A 159 -12.81 22.13 -7.98
CA GLY A 159 -12.01 21.43 -9.01
C GLY A 159 -10.50 21.40 -8.73
N ILE A 160 -10.06 21.94 -7.59
CA ILE A 160 -8.70 21.83 -7.10
C ILE A 160 -8.68 20.78 -5.99
N SER A 161 -7.75 19.82 -6.06
CA SER A 161 -7.42 18.90 -4.99
C SER A 161 -6.02 19.21 -4.46
N MET A 162 -5.88 19.26 -3.15
CA MET A 162 -4.59 19.46 -2.48
C MET A 162 -4.39 18.34 -1.47
N GLY A 163 -3.16 17.84 -1.38
CA GLY A 163 -2.73 16.87 -0.39
C GLY A 163 -1.40 17.27 0.21
N ALA A 164 -1.23 16.97 1.48
CA ALA A 164 0.06 17.03 2.14
C ALA A 164 0.19 15.78 3.02
N THR A 165 1.32 15.10 2.92
CA THR A 165 1.64 13.94 3.75
C THR A 165 3.05 14.11 4.30
N MET A 166 3.21 13.78 5.56
CA MET A 166 4.49 13.69 6.23
C MET A 166 4.63 12.29 6.82
N ASN A 167 5.73 11.63 6.53
CA ASN A 167 6.08 10.32 7.05
C ASN A 167 7.40 10.47 7.83
N ALA A 168 7.33 10.21 9.12
CA ALA A 168 8.50 10.16 10.00
C ALA A 168 8.85 8.69 10.23
N VAL A 169 9.99 8.27 9.72
CA VAL A 169 10.52 6.91 9.87
C VAL A 169 11.58 6.90 10.96
N THR A 170 11.49 5.93 11.85
CA THR A 170 12.52 5.64 12.86
C THR A 170 13.01 4.22 12.63
N SER A 171 14.29 4.05 12.41
CA SER A 171 14.92 2.74 12.25
C SER A 171 15.38 2.15 13.60
N VAL A 172 15.70 0.86 13.62
CA VAL A 172 16.14 0.13 14.83
C VAL A 172 17.34 0.80 15.52
N ASP A 173 18.23 1.42 14.77
CA ASP A 173 19.41 2.14 15.27
C ASP A 173 19.11 3.57 15.73
N GLU A 174 17.81 3.92 15.87
CA GLU A 174 17.31 5.24 16.24
C GLU A 174 17.63 6.35 15.20
N THR A 175 18.08 6.01 14.01
CA THR A 175 18.16 6.99 12.93
C THR A 175 16.76 7.40 12.46
N THR A 176 16.61 8.65 12.07
CA THR A 176 15.33 9.20 11.62
C THR A 176 15.42 9.61 10.15
N ARG A 177 14.31 9.45 9.45
CA ARG A 177 14.13 9.87 8.06
C ARG A 177 12.76 10.51 7.91
N ASP A 178 12.72 11.73 7.45
CA ASP A 178 11.49 12.46 7.21
C ASP A 178 11.21 12.57 5.70
N VAL A 179 10.04 12.07 5.29
CA VAL A 179 9.56 12.18 3.91
C VAL A 179 8.31 13.04 3.88
N MET A 180 8.38 14.17 3.19
CA MET A 180 7.23 15.04 2.99
C MET A 180 6.79 15.01 1.52
N GLU A 181 5.48 14.90 1.30
CA GLU A 181 4.88 15.00 -0.02
C GLU A 181 3.78 16.06 -0.03
N ILE A 182 3.78 16.92 -1.03
CA ILE A 182 2.72 17.87 -1.33
C ILE A 182 2.20 17.59 -2.73
N SER A 183 0.91 17.45 -2.88
CA SER A 183 0.24 17.26 -4.16
C SER A 183 -0.79 18.36 -4.43
N LEU A 184 -0.89 18.74 -5.69
CA LEU A 184 -1.89 19.67 -6.22
C LEU A 184 -2.47 19.08 -7.50
N GLY A 185 -3.78 18.91 -7.54
CA GLY A 185 -4.51 18.49 -8.73
C GLY A 185 -5.47 19.58 -9.19
N TYR A 186 -5.66 19.71 -10.51
CA TYR A 186 -6.64 20.61 -11.09
C TYR A 186 -7.33 19.94 -12.28
N SER A 187 -8.65 19.92 -12.26
CA SER A 187 -9.48 19.42 -13.36
C SER A 187 -9.60 20.51 -14.43
N LEU A 188 -8.98 20.28 -15.60
CA LEU A 188 -9.05 21.19 -16.75
C LEU A 188 -10.37 21.03 -17.52
N SER A 189 -10.90 19.80 -17.57
CA SER A 189 -12.16 19.41 -18.17
C SER A 189 -12.58 18.04 -17.66
N ASP A 190 -13.71 17.51 -18.09
CA ASP A 190 -14.18 16.16 -17.73
C ASP A 190 -13.18 15.06 -18.12
N ASN A 191 -12.36 15.30 -19.15
CA ASN A 191 -11.40 14.33 -19.69
C ASN A 191 -9.93 14.76 -19.54
N ALA A 192 -9.64 15.87 -18.88
CA ALA A 192 -8.27 16.33 -18.72
C ALA A 192 -8.00 16.89 -17.32
N GLY A 193 -6.85 16.55 -16.77
CA GLY A 193 -6.39 17.01 -15.46
C GLY A 193 -4.90 17.27 -15.44
N LEU A 194 -4.49 18.24 -14.66
CA LEU A 194 -3.11 18.58 -14.37
C LEU A 194 -2.82 18.24 -12.91
N SER A 195 -1.70 17.59 -12.64
CA SER A 195 -1.23 17.36 -11.28
C SER A 195 0.23 17.75 -11.11
N LEU A 196 0.53 18.36 -9.99
CA LEU A 196 1.86 18.63 -9.51
C LEU A 196 2.07 17.85 -8.21
N LYS A 197 3.21 17.18 -8.10
CA LYS A 197 3.66 16.53 -6.87
C LYS A 197 5.06 17.04 -6.57
N TYR A 198 5.29 17.40 -5.32
CA TYR A 198 6.59 17.75 -4.78
C TYR A 198 6.84 16.88 -3.56
N ALA A 199 8.02 16.30 -3.48
CA ALA A 199 8.40 15.48 -2.35
C ALA A 199 9.83 15.79 -1.92
N THR A 200 10.08 15.67 -0.63
CA THR A 200 11.42 15.74 -0.02
C THR A 200 11.67 14.49 0.79
N ASP A 201 12.92 14.08 0.85
CA ASP A 201 13.41 12.94 1.61
C ASP A 201 14.66 13.40 2.36
N ALA A 202 14.56 13.51 3.67
CA ALA A 202 15.64 13.92 4.55
C ALA A 202 16.06 12.73 5.42
N SER A 203 17.25 12.21 5.20
CA SER A 203 17.81 11.05 5.91
C SER A 203 19.01 11.51 6.76
N GLY A 204 18.81 11.61 8.08
CA GLY A 204 19.86 11.95 9.03
C GLY A 204 20.52 13.31 8.76
N ASP A 205 21.85 13.31 8.76
CA ASP A 205 22.69 14.50 8.52
C ASP A 205 22.99 14.75 7.02
N ASP A 206 22.44 13.90 6.12
CA ASP A 206 22.67 13.99 4.69
C ASP A 206 21.82 15.10 4.05
N ASP A 207 22.22 15.52 2.84
CA ASP A 207 21.46 16.51 2.06
C ASP A 207 20.07 15.99 1.73
N GLU A 208 19.05 16.83 1.94
CA GLU A 208 17.66 16.55 1.61
C GLU A 208 17.48 16.37 0.10
N ASP A 209 17.02 15.19 -0.32
CA ASP A 209 16.65 14.93 -1.70
C ASP A 209 15.30 15.57 -2.03
N LYS A 210 15.19 16.15 -3.23
CA LYS A 210 14.00 16.86 -3.70
C LYS A 210 13.54 16.33 -5.04
N TYR A 211 12.24 16.06 -5.11
CA TYR A 211 11.61 15.49 -6.31
C TYR A 211 10.39 16.32 -6.70
N MET A 212 10.21 16.53 -8.00
CA MET A 212 9.04 17.24 -8.52
C MET A 212 8.54 16.55 -9.79
N TRP A 213 7.22 16.30 -9.85
CA TRP A 213 6.55 15.74 -11.00
C TRP A 213 5.41 16.65 -11.43
N LEU A 214 5.34 16.91 -12.71
CA LEU A 214 4.20 17.56 -13.34
C LEU A 214 3.59 16.56 -14.34
N THR A 215 2.33 16.22 -14.16
CA THR A 215 1.63 15.23 -14.97
C THR A 215 0.39 15.84 -15.59
N LEU A 216 0.25 15.68 -16.92
CA LEU A 216 -0.98 15.97 -17.65
C LEU A 216 -1.65 14.64 -17.99
N ASN A 217 -2.85 14.41 -17.50
CA ASN A 217 -3.68 13.26 -17.82
C ASN A 217 -4.75 13.69 -18.84
N VAL A 218 -4.86 12.95 -19.95
CA VAL A 218 -5.89 13.18 -20.97
C VAL A 218 -6.56 11.85 -21.27
N GLY A 219 -7.86 11.77 -21.04
CA GLY A 219 -8.73 10.66 -21.45
C GLY A 219 -9.17 10.86 -22.91
N LEU A 220 -9.10 9.80 -23.73
CA LEU A 220 -9.54 9.76 -25.12
C LEU A 220 -10.89 9.05 -25.22
#